data_abe6334597c3ff502626d3e0e2cf7dc2
#
_entry.id   abe6334597c3ff502626d3e0e2cf7dc2
#
_cell.length_a   1.000
_cell.length_b   1.000
_cell.length_c   1.000
_cell.angle_alpha   90.00
_cell.angle_beta   90.00
_cell.angle_gamma   90.00
#
_symmetry.space_group_name_H-M   'P 1'
#
loop_
_entity.id
_entity.type
_entity.pdbx_description
1 polymer ?
#
loop_
_entity_poly.entity_id
_entity_poly.type
_entity_poly.pdbx_seq_one_letter_code
_entity_poly.pdbx_strand_id
1 'polypeptide(L)'
;MAVLLCFMCLPLLFLVFAFLFLADGDLTLMSKRRVKREEIKDKVIWITGASRGIGEVLAKQLASLDAKLILSARNEAELERVKNQLTGKYAPNEVKVLPLDLASGEDSLRDAVNKAESFFPDAGVDYMIHNAAFERPKSTALDVAEEALKATININVLGTISLTQLLVPFMLRRGRGHFVVMSSAAGKVPAPGQAVYSASKFAVNGYFHSLRSELYQKGIDVTIVCPGPIDTSGSNGMTSAGKKEKRLSSERCAELTIVAATHHLKEVWISDQPVLAVMYIGQYMPTVGYWLMDKVGGKRVEAAAQGGNTYSPGLLFGNKKAN
;
A
#
# COMPACT_ATOMS: atom_id res chain seq x y z
N MET A 1 -41.65 -10.16 21.65
CA MET A 1 -40.58 -10.73 20.81
C MET A 1 -40.17 -9.75 19.67
N ALA A 2 -41.08 -9.25 18.86
CA ALA A 2 -40.81 -8.29 17.77
C ALA A 2 -40.15 -6.97 18.24
N VAL A 3 -40.61 -6.37 19.35
CA VAL A 3 -40.05 -5.12 19.91
C VAL A 3 -38.60 -5.34 20.42
N LEU A 4 -38.29 -6.49 21.03
CA LEU A 4 -36.93 -6.82 21.49
C LEU A 4 -35.99 -7.02 20.29
N LEU A 5 -36.47 -7.65 19.20
CA LEU A 5 -35.70 -7.79 17.96
C LEU A 5 -35.40 -6.43 17.33
N CYS A 6 -36.39 -5.51 17.29
CA CYS A 6 -36.17 -4.13 16.81
C CYS A 6 -35.11 -3.38 17.62
N PHE A 7 -35.13 -3.48 18.95
CA PHE A 7 -34.15 -2.83 19.83
C PHE A 7 -32.73 -3.39 19.65
N MET A 8 -32.56 -4.65 19.28
CA MET A 8 -31.25 -5.24 18.97
C MET A 8 -30.80 -4.94 17.53
N CYS A 9 -31.71 -4.88 16.56
CA CYS A 9 -31.38 -4.64 15.16
C CYS A 9 -31.02 -3.17 14.86
N LEU A 10 -31.67 -2.22 15.52
CA LEU A 10 -31.42 -0.78 15.29
C LEU A 10 -29.97 -0.35 15.61
N PRO A 11 -29.37 -0.70 16.76
CA PRO A 11 -27.96 -0.39 17.05
C PRO A 11 -27.01 -1.07 16.08
N LEU A 12 -27.29 -2.33 15.68
CA LEU A 12 -26.47 -3.05 14.72
C LEU A 12 -26.51 -2.38 13.34
N LEU A 13 -27.69 -2.00 12.87
CA LEU A 13 -27.86 -1.24 11.63
C LEU A 13 -27.16 0.12 11.67
N PHE A 14 -27.23 0.80 12.82
CA PHE A 14 -26.51 2.06 13.01
C PHE A 14 -24.99 1.86 12.99
N LEU A 15 -24.46 0.82 13.62
CA LEU A 15 -23.03 0.48 13.60
C LEU A 15 -22.56 0.13 12.18
N VAL A 16 -23.34 -0.66 11.43
CA VAL A 16 -23.06 -0.96 10.03
C VAL A 16 -23.10 0.30 9.18
N PHE A 17 -24.11 1.15 9.38
CA PHE A 17 -24.21 2.42 8.68
C PHE A 17 -23.03 3.34 9.00
N ALA A 18 -22.70 3.52 10.28
CA ALA A 18 -21.55 4.32 10.71
C ALA A 18 -20.24 3.78 10.13
N PHE A 19 -20.04 2.47 10.12
CA PHE A 19 -18.88 1.84 9.47
C PHE A 19 -18.84 2.15 7.97
N LEU A 20 -19.96 1.97 7.25
CA LEU A 20 -20.03 2.20 5.81
C LEU A 20 -19.76 3.66 5.42
N PHE A 21 -19.97 4.63 6.30
CA PHE A 21 -19.77 6.05 5.99
C PHE A 21 -18.52 6.67 6.59
N LEU A 22 -18.02 6.15 7.71
CA LEU A 22 -16.94 6.76 8.49
C LEU A 22 -15.64 5.96 8.47
N ALA A 23 -15.67 4.67 8.12
CA ALA A 23 -14.47 3.85 8.13
C ALA A 23 -13.50 4.23 6.99
N ASP A 24 -12.24 4.31 7.35
CA ASP A 24 -11.09 4.50 6.44
C ASP A 24 -10.23 3.24 6.31
N GLY A 25 -10.72 2.11 6.82
CA GLY A 25 -10.12 0.79 6.71
C GLY A 25 -11.13 -0.34 6.89
N ASP A 26 -10.72 -1.57 6.58
CA ASP A 26 -11.58 -2.74 6.76
C ASP A 26 -11.88 -3.01 8.24
N LEU A 27 -12.91 -3.86 8.49
CA LEU A 27 -13.39 -4.18 9.83
C LEU A 27 -12.30 -4.70 10.76
N THR A 28 -11.39 -5.54 10.24
CA THR A 28 -10.32 -6.13 11.04
C THR A 28 -9.33 -5.06 11.47
N LEU A 29 -8.92 -4.20 10.55
CA LEU A 29 -8.02 -3.08 10.82
C LEU A 29 -8.64 -2.08 11.79
N MET A 30 -9.92 -1.71 11.57
CA MET A 30 -10.63 -0.77 12.46
C MET A 30 -10.87 -1.32 13.87
N SER A 31 -10.84 -2.63 14.05
CA SER A 31 -10.87 -3.24 15.39
C SER A 31 -9.57 -3.02 16.18
N LYS A 32 -8.47 -2.63 15.50
CA LYS A 32 -7.18 -2.33 16.13
C LYS A 32 -7.08 -0.81 16.34
N ARG A 33 -6.80 -0.40 17.58
CA ARG A 33 -6.91 1.03 17.93
C ARG A 33 -5.59 1.78 17.86
N ARG A 34 -4.45 1.10 18.05
CA ARG A 34 -3.14 1.76 18.21
C ARG A 34 -2.01 0.89 17.68
N VAL A 35 -0.93 1.56 17.28
CA VAL A 35 0.36 0.94 17.02
C VAL A 35 0.90 0.30 18.29
N LYS A 36 1.40 -0.93 18.21
CA LYS A 36 2.17 -1.56 19.30
C LYS A 36 3.63 -1.14 19.13
N ARG A 37 4.05 -0.13 19.90
CA ARG A 37 5.40 0.44 19.81
C ARG A 37 6.49 -0.59 20.07
N GLU A 38 6.24 -1.55 20.95
CA GLU A 38 7.16 -2.64 21.31
C GLU A 38 7.54 -3.53 20.13
N GLU A 39 6.66 -3.64 19.13
CA GLU A 39 6.92 -4.40 17.90
C GLU A 39 7.81 -3.66 16.90
N ILE A 40 8.00 -2.35 17.09
CA ILE A 40 8.76 -1.47 16.19
C ILE A 40 10.06 -0.98 16.82
N LYS A 41 10.01 -0.69 18.12
CA LYS A 41 11.15 -0.13 18.86
C LYS A 41 12.38 -1.03 18.71
N ASP A 42 13.52 -0.42 18.39
CA ASP A 42 14.84 -1.06 18.19
C ASP A 42 14.91 -2.07 17.03
N LYS A 43 13.81 -2.25 16.25
CA LYS A 43 13.78 -3.14 15.06
C LYS A 43 14.46 -2.50 13.86
N VAL A 44 15.08 -3.31 13.03
CA VAL A 44 15.64 -2.89 11.74
C VAL A 44 14.60 -3.00 10.66
N ILE A 45 14.22 -1.87 10.06
CA ILE A 45 13.17 -1.78 9.06
C ILE A 45 13.73 -1.24 7.76
N TRP A 46 13.66 -2.03 6.70
CA TRP A 46 14.08 -1.65 5.36
C TRP A 46 12.87 -1.23 4.52
N ILE A 47 12.91 -0.01 3.96
CA ILE A 47 11.79 0.58 3.19
C ILE A 47 12.24 0.84 1.76
N THR A 48 11.58 0.23 0.77
CA THR A 48 11.77 0.60 -0.64
C THR A 48 10.81 1.73 -1.05
N GLY A 49 11.25 2.59 -1.98
CA GLY A 49 10.47 3.77 -2.38
C GLY A 49 10.34 4.81 -1.28
N ALA A 50 11.36 4.94 -0.42
CA ALA A 50 11.35 5.80 0.76
C ALA A 50 11.56 7.30 0.46
N SER A 51 11.82 7.69 -0.79
CA SER A 51 12.19 9.05 -1.17
C SER A 51 11.02 10.05 -1.22
N ARG A 52 9.77 9.59 -1.26
CA ARG A 52 8.56 10.43 -1.35
C ARG A 52 7.29 9.68 -0.96
N GLY A 53 6.19 10.43 -0.84
CA GLY A 53 4.84 9.89 -0.64
C GLY A 53 4.72 9.00 0.60
N ILE A 54 4.01 7.87 0.48
CA ILE A 54 3.77 6.95 1.60
C ILE A 54 5.08 6.45 2.21
N GLY A 55 6.10 6.15 1.39
CA GLY A 55 7.39 5.65 1.87
C GLY A 55 8.15 6.65 2.73
N GLU A 56 8.16 7.93 2.37
CA GLU A 56 8.72 9.00 3.19
C GLU A 56 7.97 9.15 4.52
N VAL A 57 6.65 9.11 4.48
CA VAL A 57 5.82 9.24 5.68
C VAL A 57 5.99 8.03 6.60
N LEU A 58 6.06 6.82 6.05
CA LEU A 58 6.40 5.59 6.80
C LEU A 58 7.76 5.75 7.50
N ALA A 59 8.78 6.24 6.79
CA ALA A 59 10.10 6.47 7.39
C ALA A 59 10.03 7.46 8.56
N LYS A 60 9.28 8.58 8.41
CA LYS A 60 9.09 9.57 9.49
C LYS A 60 8.39 8.97 10.72
N GLN A 61 7.29 8.26 10.52
CA GLN A 61 6.54 7.67 11.61
C GLN A 61 7.33 6.55 12.32
N LEU A 62 7.99 5.67 11.55
CA LEU A 62 8.79 4.57 12.13
C LEU A 62 10.04 5.09 12.87
N ALA A 63 10.70 6.15 12.37
CA ALA A 63 11.79 6.80 13.10
C ALA A 63 11.33 7.35 14.46
N SER A 64 10.14 7.97 14.51
CA SER A 64 9.56 8.48 15.76
C SER A 64 9.17 7.38 16.76
N LEU A 65 9.02 6.15 16.29
CA LEU A 65 8.78 4.95 17.11
C LEU A 65 10.09 4.23 17.51
N ASP A 66 11.23 4.86 17.28
CA ASP A 66 12.57 4.35 17.59
C ASP A 66 12.96 3.10 16.78
N ALA A 67 12.55 3.02 15.51
CA ALA A 67 13.06 2.03 14.58
C ALA A 67 14.45 2.42 14.06
N LYS A 68 15.28 1.41 13.74
CA LYS A 68 16.50 1.56 12.94
C LYS A 68 16.13 1.42 11.47
N LEU A 69 16.47 2.41 10.63
CA LEU A 69 15.95 2.47 9.27
C LEU A 69 17.02 2.26 8.21
N ILE A 70 16.63 1.52 7.16
CA ILE A 70 17.33 1.45 5.87
C ILE A 70 16.37 2.02 4.82
N LEU A 71 16.77 3.10 4.16
CA LEU A 71 15.95 3.79 3.17
C LEU A 71 16.46 3.51 1.77
N SER A 72 15.61 3.00 0.89
CA SER A 72 15.96 2.69 -0.50
C SER A 72 15.03 3.34 -1.51
N ALA A 73 15.61 3.91 -2.53
CA ALA A 73 15.01 4.41 -3.77
C ALA A 73 16.13 4.64 -4.79
N ARG A 74 15.80 5.00 -6.04
CA ARG A 74 16.79 5.27 -7.09
C ARG A 74 17.58 6.56 -6.86
N ASN A 75 16.94 7.58 -6.31
CA ASN A 75 17.54 8.91 -6.12
C ASN A 75 18.12 9.03 -4.69
N GLU A 76 19.44 8.97 -4.58
CA GLU A 76 20.16 9.04 -3.31
C GLU A 76 20.00 10.42 -2.64
N ALA A 77 20.03 11.51 -3.40
CA ALA A 77 19.88 12.85 -2.84
C ALA A 77 18.52 13.04 -2.14
N GLU A 78 17.44 12.47 -2.73
CA GLU A 78 16.12 12.50 -2.10
C GLU A 78 16.05 11.61 -0.85
N LEU A 79 16.79 10.50 -0.81
CA LEU A 79 16.87 9.66 0.39
C LEU A 79 17.62 10.39 1.51
N GLU A 80 18.73 11.08 1.22
CA GLU A 80 19.45 11.90 2.19
C GLU A 80 18.59 13.10 2.66
N ARG A 81 17.81 13.74 1.77
CA ARG A 81 16.84 14.75 2.16
C ARG A 81 15.84 14.20 3.19
N VAL A 82 15.26 13.04 2.93
CA VAL A 82 14.32 12.39 3.87
C VAL A 82 15.01 12.06 5.17
N LYS A 83 16.17 11.39 5.13
CA LYS A 83 16.96 11.02 6.32
C LYS A 83 17.20 12.23 7.24
N ASN A 84 17.60 13.36 6.68
CA ASN A 84 17.89 14.59 7.45
C ASN A 84 16.63 15.24 8.09
N GLN A 85 15.43 14.83 7.68
CA GLN A 85 14.16 15.28 8.26
C GLN A 85 13.62 14.32 9.33
N LEU A 86 14.25 13.15 9.51
CA LEU A 86 13.78 12.17 10.48
C LEU A 86 14.14 12.60 11.91
N THR A 87 13.26 12.26 12.83
CA THR A 87 13.43 12.48 14.27
C THR A 87 13.14 11.19 15.04
N GLY A 88 13.87 10.95 16.12
CA GLY A 88 13.76 9.74 16.94
C GLY A 88 15.12 9.31 17.48
N LYS A 89 15.13 8.24 18.26
CA LYS A 89 16.33 7.76 18.98
C LYS A 89 17.54 7.49 18.07
N TYR A 90 17.29 6.95 16.87
CA TYR A 90 18.33 6.55 15.91
C TYR A 90 18.49 7.52 14.72
N ALA A 91 17.59 8.49 14.58
CA ALA A 91 17.57 9.41 13.46
C ALA A 91 18.27 10.74 13.83
N PRO A 92 18.91 11.39 12.85
CA PRO A 92 19.23 10.87 11.51
C PRO A 92 20.52 10.01 11.45
N ASN A 93 21.32 9.99 12.50
CA ASN A 93 22.72 9.53 12.47
C ASN A 93 22.90 8.03 12.14
N GLU A 94 22.02 7.18 12.64
CA GLU A 94 22.08 5.74 12.42
C GLU A 94 21.19 5.28 11.25
N VAL A 95 20.44 6.19 10.59
CA VAL A 95 19.65 5.87 9.40
C VAL A 95 20.59 5.59 8.23
N LYS A 96 20.40 4.44 7.58
CA LYS A 96 21.21 4.01 6.43
C LYS A 96 20.48 4.34 5.12
N VAL A 97 21.21 4.92 4.19
CA VAL A 97 20.73 5.14 2.82
C VAL A 97 21.33 4.08 1.93
N LEU A 98 20.48 3.40 1.16
CA LEU A 98 20.85 2.33 0.24
C LEU A 98 20.14 2.56 -1.10
N PRO A 99 20.77 3.26 -2.05
CA PRO A 99 20.23 3.44 -3.39
C PRO A 99 19.93 2.09 -4.04
N LEU A 100 18.73 1.95 -4.63
CA LEU A 100 18.27 0.68 -5.19
C LEU A 100 17.30 0.93 -6.34
N ASP A 101 17.56 0.29 -7.50
CA ASP A 101 16.59 0.11 -8.57
C ASP A 101 16.11 -1.35 -8.59
N LEU A 102 14.82 -1.55 -8.41
CA LEU A 102 14.22 -2.90 -8.44
C LEU A 102 14.29 -3.58 -9.82
N ALA A 103 14.59 -2.81 -10.88
CA ALA A 103 14.76 -3.34 -12.23
C ALA A 103 16.24 -3.63 -12.60
N SER A 104 17.19 -3.49 -11.65
CA SER A 104 18.64 -3.58 -11.94
C SER A 104 19.18 -5.01 -12.12
N GLY A 105 18.32 -6.03 -12.00
CA GLY A 105 18.72 -7.43 -12.11
C GLY A 105 19.14 -8.08 -10.78
N GLU A 106 19.22 -9.41 -10.78
CA GLU A 106 19.37 -10.21 -9.57
C GLU A 106 20.69 -9.95 -8.82
N ASP A 107 21.81 -9.80 -9.53
CA ASP A 107 23.12 -9.59 -8.88
C ASP A 107 23.14 -8.28 -8.10
N SER A 108 22.64 -7.21 -8.68
CA SER A 108 22.51 -5.91 -8.00
C SER A 108 21.58 -5.96 -6.79
N LEU A 109 20.47 -6.70 -6.89
CA LEU A 109 19.55 -6.93 -5.76
C LEU A 109 20.21 -7.78 -4.67
N ARG A 110 21.02 -8.76 -5.03
CA ARG A 110 21.79 -9.60 -4.09
C ARG A 110 22.81 -8.77 -3.31
N ASP A 111 23.54 -7.91 -4.01
CA ASP A 111 24.49 -6.99 -3.37
C ASP A 111 23.79 -6.03 -2.41
N ALA A 112 22.62 -5.52 -2.80
CA ALA A 112 21.80 -4.67 -1.94
C ALA A 112 21.34 -5.40 -0.67
N VAL A 113 20.90 -6.67 -0.77
CA VAL A 113 20.52 -7.49 0.39
C VAL A 113 21.69 -7.73 1.31
N ASN A 114 22.84 -8.13 0.76
CA ASN A 114 24.07 -8.35 1.55
C ASN A 114 24.49 -7.07 2.29
N LYS A 115 24.43 -5.92 1.62
CA LYS A 115 24.72 -4.61 2.22
C LYS A 115 23.71 -4.23 3.29
N ALA A 116 22.42 -4.43 3.06
CA ALA A 116 21.37 -4.15 4.05
C ALA A 116 21.56 -4.98 5.33
N GLU A 117 21.82 -6.27 5.19
CA GLU A 117 22.10 -7.16 6.32
C GLU A 117 23.39 -6.77 7.08
N SER A 118 24.41 -6.25 6.37
CA SER A 118 25.66 -5.82 7.00
C SER A 118 25.57 -4.51 7.78
N PHE A 119 24.57 -3.69 7.58
CA PHE A 119 24.42 -2.43 8.30
C PHE A 119 24.12 -2.60 9.79
N PHE A 120 23.47 -3.71 10.14
CA PHE A 120 23.14 -4.05 11.52
C PHE A 120 23.43 -5.55 11.76
N PRO A 121 24.71 -5.94 11.84
CA PRO A 121 25.15 -7.34 11.77
C PRO A 121 24.57 -8.23 12.88
N ASP A 122 24.33 -7.67 14.07
CA ASP A 122 23.78 -8.42 15.21
C ASP A 122 22.26 -8.63 15.10
N ALA A 123 21.56 -7.77 14.36
CA ALA A 123 20.10 -7.78 14.24
C ALA A 123 19.64 -8.32 12.87
N GLY A 124 20.24 -7.85 11.78
CA GLY A 124 19.75 -8.02 10.42
C GLY A 124 18.43 -7.28 10.19
N VAL A 125 17.80 -7.46 9.04
CA VAL A 125 16.53 -6.84 8.69
C VAL A 125 15.37 -7.59 9.35
N ASP A 126 14.66 -6.95 10.29
CA ASP A 126 13.47 -7.51 10.94
C ASP A 126 12.20 -7.31 10.09
N TYR A 127 12.04 -6.11 9.49
CA TYR A 127 10.91 -5.77 8.63
C TYR A 127 11.39 -5.33 7.24
N MET A 128 10.80 -5.91 6.21
CA MET A 128 10.97 -5.45 4.83
C MET A 128 9.67 -4.82 4.34
N ILE A 129 9.66 -3.51 4.10
CA ILE A 129 8.49 -2.79 3.55
C ILE A 129 8.67 -2.62 2.05
N HIS A 130 7.99 -3.46 1.28
CA HIS A 130 7.88 -3.33 -0.17
C HIS A 130 6.88 -2.23 -0.53
N ASN A 131 7.36 -0.99 -0.61
CA ASN A 131 6.52 0.16 -0.93
C ASN A 131 6.82 0.75 -2.32
N ALA A 132 8.02 0.53 -2.87
CA ALA A 132 8.34 1.00 -4.22
C ALA A 132 7.37 0.41 -5.25
N ALA A 133 6.85 1.29 -6.11
CA ALA A 133 6.00 0.89 -7.22
C ALA A 133 6.16 1.86 -8.39
N PHE A 134 5.95 1.35 -9.60
CA PHE A 134 5.82 2.11 -10.81
C PHE A 134 4.35 2.13 -11.23
N GLU A 135 3.81 3.34 -11.36
CA GLU A 135 2.49 3.59 -11.91
C GLU A 135 2.63 4.64 -13.00
N ARG A 136 2.14 4.33 -14.19
CA ARG A 136 2.11 5.25 -15.34
C ARG A 136 0.81 6.05 -15.33
N PRO A 137 0.71 7.14 -16.13
CA PRO A 137 -0.54 7.84 -16.36
C PRO A 137 -1.64 6.87 -16.83
N LYS A 138 -2.88 7.12 -16.40
CA LYS A 138 -4.04 6.30 -16.80
C LYS A 138 -4.25 6.35 -18.29
N SER A 139 -4.48 5.18 -18.91
CA SER A 139 -4.84 5.03 -20.32
C SER A 139 -5.69 3.79 -20.52
N THR A 140 -6.27 3.61 -21.71
CA THR A 140 -7.02 2.36 -21.97
C THR A 140 -6.09 1.14 -21.92
N ALA A 141 -6.66 -0.04 -21.74
CA ALA A 141 -5.89 -1.28 -21.70
C ALA A 141 -5.18 -1.56 -23.05
N LEU A 142 -5.75 -1.04 -24.14
CA LEU A 142 -5.24 -1.25 -25.50
C LEU A 142 -4.10 -0.30 -25.86
N ASP A 143 -4.03 0.88 -25.22
CA ASP A 143 -3.06 1.94 -25.56
C ASP A 143 -1.80 1.87 -24.67
N VAL A 144 -1.51 0.71 -24.10
CA VAL A 144 -0.31 0.53 -23.27
C VAL A 144 0.91 0.26 -24.14
N ALA A 145 1.89 1.16 -24.10
CA ALA A 145 3.19 0.92 -24.70
C ALA A 145 3.91 -0.27 -24.06
N GLU A 146 4.58 -1.09 -24.85
CA GLU A 146 5.27 -2.29 -24.40
C GLU A 146 6.32 -1.99 -23.30
N GLU A 147 7.04 -0.88 -23.45
CA GLU A 147 8.04 -0.42 -22.48
C GLU A 147 7.41 -0.13 -21.11
N ALA A 148 6.23 0.51 -21.08
CA ALA A 148 5.50 0.81 -19.86
C ALA A 148 4.95 -0.46 -19.19
N LEU A 149 4.50 -1.44 -20.00
CA LEU A 149 4.10 -2.75 -19.54
C LEU A 149 5.29 -3.47 -18.89
N LYS A 150 6.41 -3.60 -19.60
CA LYS A 150 7.64 -4.24 -19.11
C LYS A 150 8.15 -3.56 -17.84
N ALA A 151 8.23 -2.23 -17.82
CA ALA A 151 8.68 -1.49 -16.63
C ALA A 151 7.77 -1.74 -15.42
N THR A 152 6.44 -1.75 -15.61
CA THR A 152 5.49 -2.01 -14.52
C THR A 152 5.69 -3.42 -13.94
N ILE A 153 5.80 -4.43 -14.79
CA ILE A 153 5.97 -5.82 -14.33
C ILE A 153 7.36 -6.01 -13.70
N ASN A 154 8.41 -5.49 -14.31
CA ASN A 154 9.77 -5.62 -13.81
C ASN A 154 9.91 -4.99 -12.42
N ILE A 155 9.39 -3.78 -12.20
CA ILE A 155 9.54 -3.09 -10.92
C ILE A 155 8.57 -3.65 -9.87
N ASN A 156 7.27 -3.72 -10.21
CA ASN A 156 6.25 -4.04 -9.20
C ASN A 156 6.21 -5.52 -8.84
N VAL A 157 6.57 -6.40 -9.76
CA VAL A 157 6.44 -7.86 -9.59
C VAL A 157 7.82 -8.50 -9.47
N LEU A 158 8.59 -8.51 -10.55
CA LEU A 158 9.84 -9.28 -10.60
C LEU A 158 10.85 -8.76 -9.57
N GLY A 159 11.15 -7.47 -9.54
CA GLY A 159 12.09 -6.89 -8.59
C GLY A 159 11.65 -7.09 -7.13
N THR A 160 10.35 -6.94 -6.85
CA THR A 160 9.80 -7.18 -5.51
C THR A 160 9.94 -8.64 -5.08
N ILE A 161 9.62 -9.58 -5.98
CA ILE A 161 9.75 -11.03 -5.71
C ILE A 161 11.23 -11.42 -5.55
N SER A 162 12.11 -10.99 -6.46
CA SER A 162 13.55 -11.31 -6.39
C SER A 162 14.18 -10.79 -5.10
N LEU A 163 13.88 -9.55 -4.72
CA LEU A 163 14.38 -8.98 -3.45
C LEU A 163 13.90 -9.79 -2.24
N THR A 164 12.65 -10.24 -2.25
CA THR A 164 12.08 -11.11 -1.21
C THR A 164 12.82 -12.45 -1.15
N GLN A 165 12.99 -13.12 -2.29
CA GLN A 165 13.67 -14.42 -2.37
C GLN A 165 15.13 -14.35 -1.86
N LEU A 166 15.81 -13.25 -2.12
CA LEU A 166 17.18 -13.02 -1.66
C LEU A 166 17.24 -12.74 -0.15
N LEU A 167 16.23 -12.07 0.43
CA LEU A 167 16.22 -11.71 1.85
C LEU A 167 15.69 -12.85 2.76
N VAL A 168 14.72 -13.64 2.28
CA VAL A 168 14.10 -14.75 3.06
C VAL A 168 15.12 -15.68 3.73
N PRO A 169 16.20 -16.13 3.08
CA PRO A 169 17.18 -17.01 3.72
C PRO A 169 17.82 -16.42 4.98
N PHE A 170 18.04 -15.11 5.02
CA PHE A 170 18.58 -14.43 6.20
C PHE A 170 17.57 -14.40 7.34
N MET A 171 16.32 -14.08 7.05
CA MET A 171 15.22 -14.09 8.03
C MET A 171 14.96 -15.50 8.58
N LEU A 172 14.98 -16.52 7.72
CA LEU A 172 14.80 -17.92 8.12
C LEU A 172 15.90 -18.40 9.07
N ARG A 173 17.17 -18.02 8.83
CA ARG A 173 18.28 -18.36 9.76
C ARG A 173 18.09 -17.75 11.14
N ARG A 174 17.43 -16.58 11.23
CA ARG A 174 17.11 -15.93 12.50
C ARG A 174 15.80 -16.42 13.11
N GLY A 175 14.98 -17.18 12.37
CA GLY A 175 13.67 -17.64 12.81
C GLY A 175 12.65 -16.51 12.98
N ARG A 176 12.89 -15.33 12.40
CA ARG A 176 12.00 -14.17 12.45
C ARG A 176 12.16 -13.27 11.23
N GLY A 177 11.07 -12.65 10.81
CA GLY A 177 11.03 -11.64 9.77
C GLY A 177 9.60 -11.25 9.42
N HIS A 178 9.41 -10.05 8.88
CA HIS A 178 8.10 -9.57 8.50
C HIS A 178 8.15 -8.80 7.18
N PHE A 179 7.43 -9.27 6.18
CA PHE A 179 7.23 -8.57 4.92
C PHE A 179 5.93 -7.75 4.98
N VAL A 180 6.04 -6.43 4.85
CA VAL A 180 4.90 -5.52 4.70
C VAL A 180 4.85 -5.09 3.23
N VAL A 181 3.77 -5.41 2.54
CA VAL A 181 3.69 -5.28 1.09
C VAL A 181 2.61 -4.28 0.70
N MET A 182 3.04 -3.14 0.15
CA MET A 182 2.13 -2.12 -0.35
C MET A 182 1.56 -2.53 -1.71
N SER A 183 0.40 -3.18 -1.66
CA SER A 183 -0.40 -3.49 -2.83
C SER A 183 -1.27 -2.28 -3.23
N SER A 184 -2.54 -2.50 -3.55
CA SER A 184 -3.51 -1.45 -3.90
C SER A 184 -4.93 -2.02 -3.90
N ALA A 185 -5.93 -1.15 -3.77
CA ALA A 185 -7.32 -1.46 -4.13
C ALA A 185 -7.43 -2.00 -5.58
N ALA A 186 -6.52 -1.56 -6.48
CA ALA A 186 -6.41 -2.09 -7.84
C ALA A 186 -5.94 -3.55 -7.92
N GLY A 187 -5.46 -4.14 -6.82
CA GLY A 187 -5.17 -5.56 -6.67
C GLY A 187 -6.33 -6.37 -6.05
N LYS A 188 -7.46 -5.72 -5.78
CA LYS A 188 -8.69 -6.35 -5.21
C LYS A 188 -9.89 -6.21 -6.12
N VAL A 189 -9.98 -5.09 -6.84
CA VAL A 189 -11.05 -4.81 -7.79
C VAL A 189 -10.46 -4.23 -9.08
N PRO A 190 -11.12 -4.42 -10.24
CA PRO A 190 -10.66 -3.83 -11.49
C PRO A 190 -10.51 -2.31 -11.37
N ALA A 191 -9.44 -1.78 -11.94
CA ALA A 191 -9.20 -0.34 -12.02
C ALA A 191 -9.13 0.11 -13.48
N PRO A 192 -10.28 0.44 -14.12
CA PRO A 192 -10.30 0.90 -15.51
C PRO A 192 -9.32 2.07 -15.72
N GLY A 193 -8.55 2.02 -16.81
CA GLY A 193 -7.46 2.96 -17.07
C GLY A 193 -6.10 2.58 -16.44
N GLN A 194 -6.05 1.50 -15.65
CA GLN A 194 -4.84 1.04 -14.96
C GLN A 194 -4.65 -0.48 -15.09
N ALA A 195 -5.00 -1.09 -16.22
CA ALA A 195 -5.06 -2.54 -16.39
C ALA A 195 -3.73 -3.25 -16.04
N VAL A 196 -2.59 -2.75 -16.54
CA VAL A 196 -1.27 -3.33 -16.26
C VAL A 196 -0.85 -3.14 -14.80
N TYR A 197 -1.17 -1.98 -14.22
CA TYR A 197 -0.94 -1.75 -12.79
C TYR A 197 -1.79 -2.70 -11.94
N SER A 198 -3.09 -2.86 -12.25
CA SER A 198 -3.95 -3.84 -11.59
C SER A 198 -3.38 -5.24 -11.70
N ALA A 199 -2.99 -5.69 -12.90
CA ALA A 199 -2.37 -6.99 -13.10
C ALA A 199 -1.14 -7.18 -12.21
N SER A 200 -0.26 -6.16 -12.10
CA SER A 200 0.91 -6.22 -11.22
C SER A 200 0.54 -6.35 -9.74
N LYS A 201 -0.51 -5.67 -9.28
CA LYS A 201 -0.94 -5.73 -7.87
C LYS A 201 -1.69 -7.03 -7.53
N PHE A 202 -2.45 -7.60 -8.47
CA PHE A 202 -3.00 -8.96 -8.31
C PHE A 202 -1.89 -10.01 -8.25
N ALA A 203 -0.85 -9.90 -9.10
CA ALA A 203 0.30 -10.81 -9.08
C ALA A 203 1.02 -10.77 -7.72
N VAL A 204 1.28 -9.56 -7.20
CA VAL A 204 1.89 -9.36 -5.87
C VAL A 204 1.03 -9.98 -4.77
N ASN A 205 -0.28 -9.75 -4.77
CA ASN A 205 -1.18 -10.36 -3.79
C ASN A 205 -1.10 -11.88 -3.83
N GLY A 206 -1.19 -12.49 -5.02
CA GLY A 206 -1.11 -13.95 -5.18
C GLY A 206 0.20 -14.52 -4.65
N TYR A 207 1.34 -13.92 -5.03
CA TYR A 207 2.65 -14.36 -4.57
C TYR A 207 2.78 -14.29 -3.04
N PHE A 208 2.50 -13.14 -2.44
CA PHE A 208 2.72 -12.95 -1.01
C PHE A 208 1.70 -13.68 -0.13
N HIS A 209 0.50 -13.94 -0.61
CA HIS A 209 -0.43 -14.83 0.09
C HIS A 209 0.05 -16.28 0.12
N SER A 210 0.63 -16.78 -0.99
CA SER A 210 1.23 -18.12 -1.06
C SER A 210 2.47 -18.19 -0.15
N LEU A 211 3.40 -17.26 -0.29
CA LEU A 211 4.61 -17.17 0.52
C LEU A 211 4.30 -17.16 2.03
N ARG A 212 3.30 -16.38 2.46
CA ARG A 212 2.88 -16.37 3.87
C ARG A 212 2.49 -17.76 4.35
N SER A 213 1.70 -18.48 3.57
CA SER A 213 1.23 -19.82 3.95
C SER A 213 2.38 -20.83 4.05
N GLU A 214 3.39 -20.69 3.19
CA GLU A 214 4.58 -21.56 3.17
C GLU A 214 5.56 -21.27 4.32
N LEU A 215 5.61 -20.01 4.79
CA LEU A 215 6.63 -19.55 5.74
C LEU A 215 6.08 -19.24 7.15
N TYR A 216 4.78 -19.26 7.35
CA TYR A 216 4.15 -18.88 8.63
C TYR A 216 4.68 -19.67 9.83
N GLN A 217 4.81 -20.99 9.71
CA GLN A 217 5.35 -21.83 10.78
C GLN A 217 6.87 -21.69 10.99
N LYS A 218 7.54 -20.94 10.11
CA LYS A 218 9.00 -20.68 10.17
C LYS A 218 9.32 -19.32 10.79
N GLY A 219 8.35 -18.65 11.41
CA GLY A 219 8.51 -17.35 12.04
C GLY A 219 8.59 -16.17 11.08
N ILE A 220 8.09 -16.33 9.85
CA ILE A 220 8.05 -15.26 8.85
C ILE A 220 6.60 -14.79 8.66
N ASP A 221 6.36 -13.54 8.97
CA ASP A 221 5.06 -12.89 8.78
C ASP A 221 4.98 -12.15 7.44
N VAL A 222 3.75 -12.02 6.93
CA VAL A 222 3.44 -11.21 5.75
C VAL A 222 2.16 -10.44 6.00
N THR A 223 2.23 -9.12 5.89
CA THR A 223 1.08 -8.20 5.88
C THR A 223 0.94 -7.57 4.51
N ILE A 224 -0.17 -7.81 3.83
CA ILE A 224 -0.50 -7.16 2.55
C ILE A 224 -1.40 -5.96 2.84
N VAL A 225 -1.01 -4.79 2.38
CA VAL A 225 -1.76 -3.54 2.52
C VAL A 225 -2.32 -3.14 1.16
N CYS A 226 -3.64 -2.97 1.07
CA CYS A 226 -4.34 -2.61 -0.17
C CYS A 226 -4.94 -1.20 -0.03
N PRO A 227 -4.14 -0.13 -0.24
CA PRO A 227 -4.67 1.22 -0.16
C PRO A 227 -5.50 1.58 -1.40
N GLY A 228 -6.56 2.37 -1.16
CA GLY A 228 -7.28 3.09 -2.19
C GLY A 228 -6.52 4.34 -2.66
N PRO A 229 -7.25 5.36 -3.13
CA PRO A 229 -6.64 6.63 -3.52
C PRO A 229 -6.01 7.36 -2.33
N ILE A 230 -4.69 7.53 -2.37
CA ILE A 230 -3.93 8.25 -1.35
C ILE A 230 -3.41 9.57 -1.91
N ASP A 231 -3.46 10.63 -1.12
CA ASP A 231 -2.83 11.91 -1.45
C ASP A 231 -1.32 11.81 -1.14
N THR A 232 -0.53 11.76 -2.21
CA THR A 232 0.95 11.68 -2.14
C THR A 232 1.62 12.96 -2.59
N SER A 233 0.86 14.01 -2.92
CA SER A 233 1.36 15.25 -3.52
C SER A 233 1.80 16.31 -2.50
N GLY A 234 1.78 16.00 -1.21
CA GLY A 234 1.99 17.00 -0.17
C GLY A 234 0.85 18.05 -0.18
N SER A 235 0.99 19.16 0.52
CA SER A 235 -0.07 20.15 0.72
C SER A 235 -0.67 20.83 -0.53
N ASN A 236 -0.29 20.42 -1.75
CA ASN A 236 -0.70 21.05 -3.02
C ASN A 236 -1.49 20.15 -3.96
N GLY A 237 -2.29 19.20 -3.45
CA GLY A 237 -3.15 18.32 -4.26
C GLY A 237 -4.29 19.03 -4.99
N MET A 238 -3.98 20.04 -5.81
CA MET A 238 -4.94 20.62 -6.76
C MET A 238 -4.88 19.83 -8.07
N THR A 239 -5.96 19.12 -8.39
CA THR A 239 -6.18 18.71 -9.79
C THR A 239 -6.36 19.97 -10.64
N SER A 240 -5.88 19.94 -11.89
CA SER A 240 -5.98 21.06 -12.85
C SER A 240 -7.40 21.58 -13.10
N ALA A 241 -8.44 20.95 -12.55
CA ALA A 241 -9.85 21.30 -12.68
C ALA A 241 -10.48 21.87 -11.39
N GLY A 242 -9.70 22.24 -10.36
CA GLY A 242 -10.23 22.96 -9.18
C GLY A 242 -11.19 22.18 -8.26
N LYS A 243 -11.50 20.91 -8.54
CA LYS A 243 -12.30 20.05 -7.64
C LYS A 243 -11.36 19.10 -6.89
N LYS A 244 -11.27 19.30 -5.58
CA LYS A 244 -10.49 18.46 -4.69
C LYS A 244 -11.08 17.03 -4.69
N GLU A 245 -10.34 16.07 -5.22
CA GLU A 245 -10.66 14.64 -5.11
C GLU A 245 -10.47 14.22 -3.64
N LYS A 246 -11.48 13.57 -3.05
CA LYS A 246 -11.35 13.05 -1.69
C LYS A 246 -10.38 11.87 -1.72
N ARG A 247 -9.21 12.05 -1.11
CA ARG A 247 -8.17 11.03 -0.98
C ARG A 247 -7.75 10.96 0.48
N LEU A 248 -7.47 9.76 0.95
CA LEU A 248 -6.90 9.58 2.27
C LEU A 248 -5.49 10.16 2.32
N SER A 249 -5.09 10.77 3.43
CA SER A 249 -3.75 11.33 3.57
C SER A 249 -2.68 10.23 3.63
N SER A 250 -1.47 10.54 3.18
CA SER A 250 -0.32 9.64 3.30
C SER A 250 0.00 9.31 4.76
N GLU A 251 -0.20 10.28 5.67
CA GLU A 251 0.01 10.13 7.11
C GLU A 251 -0.91 9.07 7.70
N ARG A 252 -2.20 9.13 7.35
CA ARG A 252 -3.17 8.15 7.84
C ARG A 252 -2.97 6.77 7.23
N CYS A 253 -2.63 6.71 5.95
CA CYS A 253 -2.29 5.44 5.29
C CYS A 253 -1.06 4.78 5.95
N ALA A 254 -0.01 5.55 6.22
CA ALA A 254 1.19 5.06 6.90
C ALA A 254 0.89 4.58 8.32
N GLU A 255 0.14 5.37 9.10
CA GLU A 255 -0.30 4.98 10.45
C GLU A 255 -1.04 3.64 10.45
N LEU A 256 -2.05 3.49 9.59
CA LEU A 256 -2.83 2.26 9.48
C LEU A 256 -2.00 1.08 8.98
N THR A 257 -1.01 1.32 8.12
CA THR A 257 -0.03 0.31 7.69
C THR A 257 0.80 -0.18 8.87
N ILE A 258 1.29 0.72 9.73
CA ILE A 258 2.06 0.36 10.92
C ILE A 258 1.17 -0.37 11.94
N VAL A 259 -0.08 0.07 12.13
CA VAL A 259 -1.05 -0.67 12.97
C VAL A 259 -1.20 -2.09 12.44
N ALA A 260 -1.42 -2.28 11.14
CA ALA A 260 -1.58 -3.60 10.54
C ALA A 260 -0.35 -4.49 10.76
N ALA A 261 0.84 -3.96 10.51
CA ALA A 261 2.10 -4.68 10.69
C ALA A 261 2.32 -5.10 12.17
N THR A 262 2.14 -4.16 13.11
CA THR A 262 2.35 -4.43 14.55
C THR A 262 1.30 -5.35 15.17
N HIS A 263 0.17 -5.57 14.50
CA HIS A 263 -0.85 -6.53 14.90
C HIS A 263 -0.80 -7.83 14.07
N HIS A 264 0.22 -8.01 13.22
CA HIS A 264 0.42 -9.18 12.35
C HIS A 264 -0.82 -9.51 11.50
N LEU A 265 -1.53 -8.46 11.04
CA LEU A 265 -2.70 -8.63 10.18
C LEU A 265 -2.24 -9.14 8.81
N LYS A 266 -2.97 -10.11 8.29
CA LYS A 266 -2.55 -10.82 7.07
C LYS A 266 -2.79 -10.03 5.79
N GLU A 267 -3.93 -9.35 5.73
CA GLU A 267 -4.31 -8.41 4.67
C GLU A 267 -5.17 -7.32 5.29
N VAL A 268 -4.98 -6.07 4.83
CA VAL A 268 -5.78 -4.93 5.26
C VAL A 268 -6.11 -4.04 4.07
N TRP A 269 -7.29 -3.42 4.13
CA TRP A 269 -7.76 -2.47 3.13
C TRP A 269 -7.86 -1.09 3.78
N ILE A 270 -7.26 -0.10 3.13
CA ILE A 270 -7.16 1.27 3.65
C ILE A 270 -7.73 2.22 2.60
N SER A 271 -8.93 2.71 2.79
CA SER A 271 -9.55 3.63 1.84
C SER A 271 -10.76 4.34 2.42
N ASP A 272 -10.95 5.58 2.01
CA ASP A 272 -12.23 6.28 2.18
C ASP A 272 -13.34 5.66 1.31
N GLN A 273 -14.58 5.99 1.67
CA GLN A 273 -15.74 5.69 0.84
C GLN A 273 -15.77 6.58 -0.42
N PRO A 274 -16.27 6.10 -1.58
CA PRO A 274 -16.94 4.80 -1.77
C PRO A 274 -16.01 3.62 -2.14
N VAL A 275 -14.70 3.83 -2.24
CA VAL A 275 -13.76 2.81 -2.73
C VAL A 275 -13.72 1.60 -1.81
N LEU A 276 -13.74 1.79 -0.50
CA LEU A 276 -13.78 0.69 0.45
C LEU A 276 -15.03 -0.19 0.26
N ALA A 277 -16.21 0.41 0.06
CA ALA A 277 -17.42 -0.33 -0.22
C ALA A 277 -17.34 -1.12 -1.53
N VAL A 278 -16.75 -0.53 -2.58
CA VAL A 278 -16.53 -1.21 -3.86
C VAL A 278 -15.57 -2.40 -3.69
N MET A 279 -14.54 -2.30 -2.85
CA MET A 279 -13.65 -3.42 -2.54
C MET A 279 -14.42 -4.58 -1.87
N TYR A 280 -15.30 -4.29 -0.90
CA TYR A 280 -16.17 -5.30 -0.28
C TYR A 280 -17.11 -5.94 -1.31
N ILE A 281 -17.79 -5.15 -2.13
CA ILE A 281 -18.69 -5.65 -3.17
C ILE A 281 -17.93 -6.51 -4.18
N GLY A 282 -16.77 -6.04 -4.67
CA GLY A 282 -15.96 -6.77 -5.63
C GLY A 282 -15.41 -8.09 -5.08
N GLN A 283 -15.10 -8.14 -3.79
CA GLN A 283 -14.54 -9.34 -3.14
C GLN A 283 -15.62 -10.37 -2.80
N TYR A 284 -16.80 -9.95 -2.32
CA TYR A 284 -17.82 -10.87 -1.80
C TYR A 284 -19.01 -11.07 -2.75
N MET A 285 -19.22 -10.14 -3.69
CA MET A 285 -20.27 -10.20 -4.73
C MET A 285 -19.64 -9.82 -6.10
N PRO A 286 -18.72 -10.65 -6.64
CA PRO A 286 -17.89 -10.25 -7.79
C PRO A 286 -18.72 -9.87 -9.02
N THR A 287 -19.80 -10.58 -9.34
CA THR A 287 -20.66 -10.24 -10.48
C THR A 287 -21.25 -8.82 -10.35
N VAL A 288 -21.66 -8.42 -9.14
CA VAL A 288 -22.19 -7.07 -8.87
C VAL A 288 -21.07 -6.05 -8.95
N GLY A 289 -19.92 -6.35 -8.36
CA GLY A 289 -18.74 -5.50 -8.41
C GLY A 289 -18.28 -5.22 -9.83
N TYR A 290 -18.19 -6.25 -10.65
CA TYR A 290 -17.78 -6.11 -12.06
C TYR A 290 -18.83 -5.36 -12.89
N TRP A 291 -20.13 -5.63 -12.68
CA TRP A 291 -21.19 -4.84 -13.31
C TRP A 291 -21.10 -3.33 -12.96
N LEU A 292 -20.77 -2.98 -11.71
CA LEU A 292 -20.51 -1.59 -11.33
C LEU A 292 -19.30 -1.03 -12.09
N MET A 293 -18.22 -1.79 -12.21
CA MET A 293 -17.04 -1.37 -12.96
C MET A 293 -17.29 -1.19 -14.44
N ASP A 294 -18.14 -2.03 -15.05
CA ASP A 294 -18.56 -1.87 -16.45
C ASP A 294 -19.33 -0.55 -16.65
N LYS A 295 -20.18 -0.16 -15.71
CA LYS A 295 -20.92 1.10 -15.77
C LYS A 295 -20.05 2.35 -15.66
N VAL A 296 -18.93 2.28 -14.94
CA VAL A 296 -18.04 3.43 -14.71
C VAL A 296 -16.79 3.42 -15.59
N GLY A 297 -16.44 2.28 -16.20
CA GLY A 297 -15.14 2.07 -16.83
C GLY A 297 -14.79 3.09 -17.90
N GLY A 298 -15.64 3.25 -18.90
CA GLY A 298 -15.42 4.23 -19.98
C GLY A 298 -15.34 5.66 -19.45
N LYS A 299 -16.33 6.07 -18.61
CA LYS A 299 -16.36 7.40 -18.00
C LYS A 299 -15.14 7.70 -17.13
N ARG A 300 -14.61 6.68 -16.45
CA ARG A 300 -13.41 6.82 -15.63
C ARG A 300 -12.16 7.08 -16.48
N VAL A 301 -12.04 6.39 -17.62
CA VAL A 301 -10.92 6.60 -18.56
C VAL A 301 -11.02 8.00 -19.17
N GLU A 302 -12.21 8.43 -19.62
CA GLU A 302 -12.45 9.77 -20.14
C GLU A 302 -12.16 10.86 -19.10
N ALA A 303 -12.63 10.69 -17.85
CA ALA A 303 -12.34 11.62 -16.77
C ALA A 303 -10.83 11.71 -16.49
N ALA A 304 -10.11 10.60 -16.55
CA ALA A 304 -8.65 10.59 -16.39
C ALA A 304 -7.93 11.37 -17.50
N ALA A 305 -8.36 11.20 -18.75
CA ALA A 305 -7.80 11.91 -19.91
C ALA A 305 -8.02 13.43 -19.80
N GLN A 306 -9.11 13.85 -19.17
CA GLN A 306 -9.48 15.27 -18.94
C GLN A 306 -8.90 15.85 -17.63
N GLY A 307 -8.08 15.10 -16.89
CA GLY A 307 -7.57 15.52 -15.57
C GLY A 307 -8.67 15.61 -14.49
N GLY A 308 -9.82 14.97 -14.71
CA GLY A 308 -10.97 15.00 -13.81
C GLY A 308 -10.92 13.96 -12.69
N ASN A 309 -11.92 14.04 -11.77
CA ASN A 309 -12.04 13.09 -10.65
C ASN A 309 -12.49 11.71 -11.13
N THR A 310 -11.60 10.71 -10.99
CA THR A 310 -11.81 9.33 -11.42
C THR A 310 -12.50 8.44 -10.37
N TYR A 311 -12.82 8.98 -9.19
CA TYR A 311 -13.46 8.28 -8.07
C TYR A 311 -14.79 8.91 -7.66
N SER A 312 -15.32 9.84 -8.47
CA SER A 312 -16.59 10.51 -8.18
C SER A 312 -17.78 9.55 -8.26
N PRO A 313 -18.69 9.53 -7.25
CA PRO A 313 -19.96 8.82 -7.36
C PRO A 313 -20.80 9.23 -8.57
N GLY A 314 -20.61 10.45 -9.07
CA GLY A 314 -21.27 10.94 -10.31
C GLY A 314 -20.95 10.13 -11.56
N LEU A 315 -19.84 9.35 -11.58
CA LEU A 315 -19.52 8.43 -12.67
C LEU A 315 -20.59 7.30 -12.78
N LEU A 316 -21.16 6.88 -11.65
CA LEU A 316 -22.23 5.86 -11.63
C LEU A 316 -23.57 6.42 -12.13
N PHE A 317 -23.96 7.62 -11.67
CA PHE A 317 -25.31 8.13 -11.85
C PHE A 317 -25.47 9.08 -13.05
N GLY A 318 -24.36 9.44 -13.74
CA GLY A 318 -24.38 10.46 -14.79
C GLY A 318 -24.56 11.87 -14.22
N ASN A 319 -23.78 12.84 -14.66
CA ASN A 319 -24.11 14.23 -14.37
C ASN A 319 -25.44 14.53 -15.08
N LYS A 320 -26.53 14.83 -14.33
CA LYS A 320 -27.59 15.62 -14.88
C LYS A 320 -26.95 16.91 -15.37
N LYS A 321 -26.83 17.10 -16.68
CA LYS A 321 -26.55 18.42 -17.22
C LYS A 321 -27.62 19.34 -16.61
N ALA A 322 -27.19 20.28 -15.79
CA ALA A 322 -27.99 21.43 -15.49
C ALA A 322 -28.16 22.17 -16.85
N ASN A 323 -29.35 22.11 -17.39
CA ASN A 323 -29.78 23.02 -18.44
C ASN A 323 -29.84 24.43 -17.87
#